data_f6fd541b20450a74b991c02d4318b9ff
#
_entry.id   f6fd541b20450a74b991c02d4318b9ff
#
_cell.length_a   1.000
_cell.length_b   1.000
_cell.length_c   1.000
_cell.angle_alpha   90.00
_cell.angle_beta   90.00
_cell.angle_gamma   90.00
#
_symmetry.space_group_name_H-M   'P 1'
#
loop_
_entity.id
_entity.type
_entity.pdbx_description
1 polymer ?
#
loop_
_entity_poly.entity_id
_entity_poly.type
_entity_poly.pdbx_seq_one_letter_code
_entity_poly.pdbx_strand_id
1 'polypeptide(L)'
;TTAATHGYLPLMEVCPSAARAQIIAAVDYYRRTFGTAPRGMWLPECGYYPGIDAYLREAGVRYFFTDAHGIENASPRPRYGVYAPIYCPSGVAAFGRDMESSKQVWSANEGYPGDFDYREFYRDIAYDLDWDYIRPFMGGCPARTHTGIKYYRVTGRTEHKQPYVREWAVNKAAAHAGNFVFNRERQIEHLASVMDTKPIVVAPYDAELFGHWWFEGPEFLEFVIRKIAYDQNVIKLITAGDYLDERTRAQVSVPSMSSWGYMGYSEVWLADCNHWIYPHLHMMARRMTQLANDYVMPQPDLVRRALNQAARELMLAQSSDWAF
;
A
#
# COMPACT_ATOMS: atom_id res chain seq x y z
N THR A 1 9.27 5.58 -0.64
CA THR A 1 9.86 4.25 -0.41
C THR A 1 9.01 3.42 0.54
N THR A 2 9.31 2.12 0.71
CA THR A 2 8.77 1.23 1.73
C THR A 2 9.92 0.60 2.52
N ALA A 3 9.67 -0.32 3.48
CA ALA A 3 10.71 -1.09 4.15
C ALA A 3 11.50 -1.95 3.14
N ALA A 4 12.75 -2.32 3.44
CA ALA A 4 13.73 -2.85 2.48
C ALA A 4 13.23 -4.04 1.65
N THR A 5 12.48 -4.95 2.25
CA THR A 5 11.89 -6.13 1.60
C THR A 5 10.38 -6.19 1.82
N HIS A 6 9.74 -5.06 2.02
CA HIS A 6 8.32 -4.99 2.41
C HIS A 6 8.03 -5.82 3.68
N GLY A 7 8.98 -5.83 4.63
CA GLY A 7 8.86 -6.59 5.88
C GLY A 7 7.75 -6.06 6.77
N TYR A 8 6.92 -6.96 7.33
CA TYR A 8 5.78 -6.57 8.16
C TYR A 8 6.23 -6.11 9.54
N LEU A 9 6.37 -4.79 9.70
CA LEU A 9 7.02 -4.15 10.85
C LEU A 9 6.36 -4.43 12.22
N PRO A 10 5.02 -4.48 12.35
CA PRO A 10 4.40 -4.72 13.66
C PRO A 10 4.84 -6.03 14.33
N LEU A 11 5.00 -7.09 13.56
CA LEU A 11 5.43 -8.39 14.11
C LEU A 11 6.95 -8.50 14.31
N MET A 12 7.71 -7.43 14.03
CA MET A 12 9.12 -7.30 14.39
C MET A 12 9.33 -6.55 15.72
N GLU A 13 8.29 -6.10 16.41
CA GLU A 13 8.38 -5.39 17.70
C GLU A 13 9.17 -6.18 18.74
N VAL A 14 9.09 -7.50 18.72
CA VAL A 14 9.86 -8.40 19.61
C VAL A 14 11.36 -8.38 19.37
N CYS A 15 11.82 -7.83 18.25
CA CYS A 15 13.22 -7.62 17.92
C CYS A 15 13.40 -6.26 17.21
N PRO A 16 13.41 -5.16 17.97
CA PRO A 16 13.43 -3.79 17.43
C PRO A 16 14.54 -3.53 16.41
N SER A 17 15.71 -4.18 16.57
CA SER A 17 16.82 -4.09 15.63
C SER A 17 16.45 -4.56 14.22
N ALA A 18 15.56 -5.53 14.08
CA ALA A 18 15.11 -6.01 12.77
C ALA A 18 14.22 -4.97 12.07
N ALA A 19 13.25 -4.38 12.77
CA ALA A 19 12.41 -3.31 12.23
C ALA A 19 13.26 -2.08 11.82
N ARG A 20 14.18 -1.69 12.70
CA ARG A 20 15.13 -0.59 12.44
C ARG A 20 16.00 -0.87 11.20
N ALA A 21 16.50 -2.09 11.04
CA ALA A 21 17.31 -2.50 9.90
C ALA A 21 16.53 -2.44 8.58
N GLN A 22 15.26 -2.88 8.57
CA GLN A 22 14.37 -2.78 7.41
C GLN A 22 14.19 -1.33 6.95
N ILE A 23 14.02 -0.38 7.89
CA ILE A 23 13.83 1.03 7.58
C ILE A 23 15.12 1.67 7.06
N ILE A 24 16.25 1.49 7.77
CA ILE A 24 17.52 2.11 7.41
C ILE A 24 18.04 1.58 6.08
N ALA A 25 18.00 0.26 5.86
CA ALA A 25 18.43 -0.35 4.61
C ALA A 25 17.61 0.16 3.41
N ALA A 26 16.29 0.36 3.59
CA ALA A 26 15.42 0.93 2.57
C ALA A 26 15.84 2.36 2.19
N VAL A 27 16.07 3.21 3.18
CA VAL A 27 16.48 4.61 2.96
C VAL A 27 17.86 4.69 2.30
N ASP A 28 18.80 3.87 2.73
CA ASP A 28 20.13 3.81 2.13
C ASP A 28 20.10 3.32 0.69
N TYR A 29 19.31 2.29 0.42
CA TYR A 29 19.15 1.75 -0.94
C TYR A 29 18.48 2.78 -1.86
N TYR A 30 17.42 3.43 -1.39
CA TYR A 30 16.74 4.50 -2.12
C TYR A 30 17.72 5.64 -2.47
N ARG A 31 18.52 6.09 -1.48
CA ARG A 31 19.51 7.16 -1.70
C ARG A 31 20.56 6.77 -2.73
N ARG A 32 21.06 5.52 -2.70
CA ARG A 32 22.04 5.03 -3.68
C ARG A 32 21.44 4.94 -5.08
N THR A 33 20.17 4.56 -5.19
CA THR A 33 19.48 4.36 -6.48
C THR A 33 19.08 5.68 -7.13
N PHE A 34 18.55 6.61 -6.35
CA PHE A 34 17.95 7.86 -6.88
C PHE A 34 18.77 9.12 -6.60
N GLY A 35 19.90 9.01 -5.89
CA GLY A 35 20.75 10.16 -5.54
C GLY A 35 20.17 11.12 -4.49
N THR A 36 18.95 10.87 -4.00
CA THR A 36 18.24 11.70 -3.02
C THR A 36 17.67 10.84 -1.91
N ALA A 37 17.51 11.41 -0.70
CA ALA A 37 16.84 10.71 0.40
C ALA A 37 15.31 10.70 0.19
N PRO A 38 14.60 9.61 0.55
CA PRO A 38 13.15 9.60 0.52
C PRO A 38 12.59 10.53 1.60
N ARG A 39 11.57 11.31 1.24
CA ARG A 39 10.90 12.22 2.20
C ARG A 39 9.88 11.47 3.08
N GLY A 40 9.26 10.44 2.55
CA GLY A 40 8.23 9.64 3.22
C GLY A 40 8.37 8.16 2.99
N MET A 41 7.68 7.38 3.83
CA MET A 41 7.66 5.93 3.76
C MET A 41 6.22 5.41 3.76
N TRP A 42 5.95 4.49 2.86
CA TRP A 42 4.82 3.58 2.97
C TRP A 42 5.21 2.48 3.97
N LEU A 43 4.57 2.43 5.12
CA LEU A 43 4.75 1.30 6.02
C LEU A 43 4.10 0.07 5.38
N PRO A 44 4.82 -1.05 5.25
CA PRO A 44 4.23 -2.26 4.69
C PRO A 44 2.87 -2.55 5.32
N GLU A 45 1.85 -2.69 4.48
CA GLU A 45 0.47 -3.01 4.89
C GLU A 45 -0.21 -1.95 5.80
N CYS A 46 0.22 -0.69 5.72
CA CYS A 46 -0.11 0.34 6.71
C CYS A 46 0.22 -0.07 8.16
N GLY A 47 1.10 -1.05 8.34
CA GLY A 47 1.43 -1.67 9.62
C GLY A 47 2.21 -0.73 10.53
N TYR A 48 1.54 -0.23 11.57
CA TYR A 48 2.11 0.67 12.57
C TYR A 48 2.01 0.08 13.98
N TYR A 49 3.02 0.29 14.79
CA TYR A 49 2.98 0.15 16.24
C TYR A 49 3.68 1.34 16.91
N PRO A 50 3.26 1.76 18.14
CA PRO A 50 3.83 2.92 18.81
C PRO A 50 5.35 2.79 19.03
N GLY A 51 6.10 3.83 18.63
CA GLY A 51 7.55 3.86 18.74
C GLY A 51 8.33 3.64 17.44
N ILE A 52 7.70 3.08 16.39
CA ILE A 52 8.37 2.88 15.10
C ILE A 52 8.75 4.22 14.42
N ASP A 53 8.00 5.27 14.73
CA ASP A 53 8.27 6.62 14.26
C ASP A 53 9.64 7.16 14.69
N ALA A 54 10.20 6.64 15.78
CA ALA A 54 11.57 6.98 16.20
C ALA A 54 12.62 6.45 15.20
N TYR A 55 12.44 5.25 14.65
CA TYR A 55 13.33 4.71 13.62
C TYR A 55 13.17 5.43 12.29
N LEU A 56 11.95 5.85 11.95
CA LEU A 56 11.69 6.68 10.78
C LEU A 56 12.41 8.03 10.91
N ARG A 57 12.33 8.65 12.08
CA ARG A 57 13.05 9.90 12.39
C ARG A 57 14.56 9.75 12.26
N GLU A 58 15.10 8.67 12.84
CA GLU A 58 16.53 8.34 12.73
C GLU A 58 16.99 8.21 11.28
N ALA A 59 16.18 7.57 10.44
CA ALA A 59 16.44 7.39 9.02
C ALA A 59 16.24 8.68 8.19
N GLY A 60 15.74 9.76 8.78
CA GLY A 60 15.46 11.03 8.10
C GLY A 60 14.13 11.07 7.35
N VAL A 61 13.24 10.11 7.60
CA VAL A 61 11.89 10.07 7.02
C VAL A 61 11.02 11.11 7.75
N ARG A 62 10.30 11.93 6.99
CA ARG A 62 9.47 13.02 7.52
C ARG A 62 8.03 12.64 7.77
N TYR A 63 7.51 11.64 7.02
CA TYR A 63 6.12 11.20 7.14
C TYR A 63 5.93 9.75 6.70
N PHE A 64 4.83 9.18 7.17
CA PHE A 64 4.35 7.85 6.78
C PHE A 64 2.81 7.85 6.66
N PHE A 65 2.30 6.73 6.17
CA PHE A 65 0.85 6.50 6.04
C PHE A 65 0.41 5.36 6.95
N THR A 66 -0.81 5.46 7.45
CA THR A 66 -1.47 4.46 8.29
C THR A 66 -2.93 4.30 7.87
N ASP A 67 -3.59 3.24 8.27
CA ASP A 67 -5.03 3.10 8.07
C ASP A 67 -5.81 4.11 8.92
N ALA A 68 -7.07 4.33 8.57
CA ALA A 68 -7.94 5.33 9.20
C ALA A 68 -7.99 5.20 10.72
N HIS A 69 -8.23 3.99 11.23
CA HIS A 69 -8.38 3.72 12.66
C HIS A 69 -7.08 3.94 13.46
N GLY A 70 -5.91 3.86 12.80
CA GLY A 70 -4.63 4.23 13.42
C GLY A 70 -4.56 5.71 13.82
N ILE A 71 -5.20 6.59 13.03
CA ILE A 71 -5.33 8.01 13.33
C ILE A 71 -6.55 8.27 14.22
N GLU A 72 -7.72 7.71 13.92
CA GLU A 72 -8.96 7.97 14.65
C GLU A 72 -8.89 7.54 16.12
N ASN A 73 -8.10 6.49 16.42
CA ASN A 73 -7.85 5.98 17.75
C ASN A 73 -6.53 6.50 18.37
N ALA A 74 -5.87 7.48 17.76
CA ALA A 74 -4.65 8.07 18.29
C ALA A 74 -4.89 8.81 19.61
N SER A 75 -3.85 8.91 20.45
CA SER A 75 -3.93 9.56 21.77
C SER A 75 -2.93 10.72 21.87
N PRO A 76 -3.39 11.95 22.20
CA PRO A 76 -4.78 12.41 22.31
C PRO A 76 -5.52 12.30 20.96
N ARG A 77 -6.85 12.14 20.99
CA ARG A 77 -7.65 11.97 19.78
C ARG A 77 -7.50 13.17 18.83
N PRO A 78 -7.20 12.95 17.53
CA PRO A 78 -7.08 14.02 16.56
C PRO A 78 -8.41 14.75 16.30
N ARG A 79 -8.35 16.09 16.26
CA ARG A 79 -9.52 16.94 16.07
C ARG A 79 -10.19 16.74 14.71
N TYR A 80 -9.39 16.49 13.67
CA TYR A 80 -9.87 16.40 12.28
C TYR A 80 -9.80 14.97 11.70
N GLY A 81 -9.67 13.95 12.55
CA GLY A 81 -9.58 12.56 12.10
C GLY A 81 -8.45 12.40 11.07
N VAL A 82 -8.75 11.75 9.95
CA VAL A 82 -7.79 11.48 8.87
C VAL A 82 -7.57 12.65 7.90
N TYR A 83 -8.34 13.74 8.03
CA TYR A 83 -8.33 14.85 7.09
C TYR A 83 -7.27 15.93 7.38
N ALA A 84 -6.47 15.72 8.40
CA ALA A 84 -5.23 16.45 8.66
C ALA A 84 -4.20 15.48 9.23
N PRO A 85 -2.90 15.62 8.88
CA PRO A 85 -1.86 14.80 9.50
C PRO A 85 -1.72 15.14 10.99
N ILE A 86 -1.16 14.18 11.74
CA ILE A 86 -0.70 14.41 13.11
C ILE A 86 0.81 14.25 13.16
N TYR A 87 1.49 14.94 14.10
CA TYR A 87 2.88 14.68 14.39
C TYR A 87 3.00 13.68 15.53
N CYS A 88 3.77 12.61 15.32
CA CYS A 88 4.22 11.74 16.40
C CYS A 88 5.15 12.53 17.34
N PRO A 89 5.35 12.07 18.60
CA PRO A 89 6.31 12.70 19.52
C PRO A 89 7.73 12.80 18.96
N SER A 90 8.13 11.91 18.06
CA SER A 90 9.42 11.97 17.33
C SER A 90 9.50 13.13 16.33
N GLY A 91 8.38 13.79 16.01
CA GLY A 91 8.29 14.83 14.97
C GLY A 91 8.06 14.30 13.56
N VAL A 92 7.86 12.99 13.39
CA VAL A 92 7.43 12.40 12.09
C VAL A 92 5.93 12.54 11.95
N ALA A 93 5.46 12.94 10.76
CA ALA A 93 4.04 13.11 10.50
C ALA A 93 3.38 11.78 10.08
N ALA A 94 2.19 11.51 10.60
CA ALA A 94 1.35 10.40 10.19
C ALA A 94 0.12 10.90 9.43
N PHE A 95 -0.13 10.33 8.25
CA PHE A 95 -1.31 10.58 7.43
C PHE A 95 -2.23 9.36 7.47
N GLY A 96 -3.52 9.57 7.68
CA GLY A 96 -4.53 8.52 7.67
C GLY A 96 -5.20 8.35 6.31
N ARG A 97 -5.48 7.10 5.93
CA ARG A 97 -6.22 6.75 4.72
C ARG A 97 -7.68 7.21 4.82
N ASP A 98 -8.19 7.85 3.76
CA ASP A 98 -9.62 8.13 3.64
C ASP A 98 -10.39 6.90 3.18
N MET A 99 -11.35 6.46 3.98
CA MET A 99 -12.10 5.23 3.74
C MET A 99 -13.11 5.34 2.60
N GLU A 100 -13.65 6.52 2.36
CA GLU A 100 -14.63 6.72 1.29
C GLU A 100 -13.99 6.55 -0.08
N SER A 101 -12.91 7.29 -0.36
CA SER A 101 -12.16 7.16 -1.61
C SER A 101 -11.57 5.76 -1.80
N SER A 102 -11.14 5.13 -0.71
CA SER A 102 -10.64 3.75 -0.74
C SER A 102 -11.72 2.78 -1.22
N LYS A 103 -12.91 2.78 -0.62
CA LYS A 103 -14.00 1.87 -1.00
C LYS A 103 -14.45 2.05 -2.44
N GLN A 104 -14.49 3.28 -2.94
CA GLN A 104 -14.89 3.57 -4.31
C GLN A 104 -13.99 2.93 -5.36
N VAL A 105 -12.71 2.73 -5.04
CA VAL A 105 -11.70 2.23 -5.98
C VAL A 105 -11.33 0.77 -5.72
N TRP A 106 -11.28 0.34 -4.45
CA TRP A 106 -10.88 -1.03 -4.11
C TRP A 106 -11.99 -2.08 -4.23
N SER A 107 -13.22 -1.71 -3.95
CA SER A 107 -14.29 -2.69 -3.82
C SER A 107 -14.81 -3.14 -5.18
N ALA A 108 -14.69 -4.42 -5.49
CA ALA A 108 -15.37 -5.03 -6.64
C ALA A 108 -16.90 -5.16 -6.45
N ASN A 109 -17.39 -5.05 -5.21
CA ASN A 109 -18.82 -5.16 -4.90
C ASN A 109 -19.53 -3.81 -4.80
N GLU A 110 -18.86 -2.81 -4.22
CA GLU A 110 -19.42 -1.50 -3.89
C GLU A 110 -18.74 -0.37 -4.67
N GLY A 111 -17.55 -0.62 -5.24
CA GLY A 111 -16.73 0.33 -5.95
C GLY A 111 -16.83 0.22 -7.47
N TYR A 112 -16.06 1.07 -8.14
CA TYR A 112 -16.04 1.14 -9.61
C TYR A 112 -15.59 -0.15 -10.30
N PRO A 113 -14.56 -0.90 -9.82
CA PRO A 113 -14.01 -2.04 -10.56
C PRO A 113 -15.01 -3.18 -10.84
N GLY A 114 -16.10 -3.24 -10.08
CA GLY A 114 -17.16 -4.23 -10.27
C GLY A 114 -18.21 -3.88 -11.34
N ASP A 115 -18.06 -2.76 -12.04
CA ASP A 115 -19.02 -2.36 -13.08
C ASP A 115 -19.09 -3.36 -14.22
N PHE A 116 -20.30 -3.57 -14.72
CA PHE A 116 -20.63 -4.62 -15.69
C PHE A 116 -19.93 -4.46 -17.04
N ASP A 117 -19.49 -3.27 -17.39
CA ASP A 117 -18.83 -2.98 -18.66
C ASP A 117 -17.31 -3.20 -18.63
N TYR A 118 -16.73 -3.33 -17.43
CA TYR A 118 -15.29 -3.57 -17.30
C TYR A 118 -14.89 -5.00 -17.64
N ARG A 119 -13.61 -5.19 -17.95
CA ARG A 119 -13.07 -6.51 -18.30
C ARG A 119 -13.11 -7.44 -17.08
N GLU A 120 -13.65 -8.64 -17.28
CA GLU A 120 -13.70 -9.68 -16.25
C GLU A 120 -12.29 -10.14 -15.89
N PHE A 121 -11.98 -10.16 -14.60
CA PHE A 121 -10.67 -10.54 -14.11
C PHE A 121 -10.49 -12.07 -14.01
N TYR A 122 -11.52 -12.77 -13.52
CA TYR A 122 -11.41 -14.19 -13.17
C TYR A 122 -11.54 -15.14 -14.38
N ARG A 123 -12.15 -14.70 -15.48
CA ARG A 123 -12.26 -15.49 -16.71
C ARG A 123 -10.96 -15.41 -17.51
N ASP A 124 -10.56 -16.52 -18.13
CA ASP A 124 -9.35 -16.61 -18.95
C ASP A 124 -9.59 -17.67 -20.03
N ILE A 125 -9.10 -17.44 -21.24
CA ILE A 125 -9.29 -18.36 -22.37
C ILE A 125 -8.79 -19.77 -22.10
N ALA A 126 -7.76 -19.92 -21.25
CA ALA A 126 -7.22 -21.22 -20.87
C ALA A 126 -8.26 -22.09 -20.13
N TYR A 127 -9.23 -21.47 -19.47
CA TYR A 127 -10.30 -22.16 -18.74
C TYR A 127 -11.64 -22.11 -19.47
N ASP A 128 -11.85 -21.09 -20.30
CA ASP A 128 -13.11 -20.88 -21.03
C ASP A 128 -13.22 -21.73 -22.31
N LEU A 129 -12.07 -22.05 -22.93
CA LEU A 129 -12.04 -22.82 -24.17
C LEU A 129 -11.82 -24.32 -23.92
N ASP A 130 -12.22 -25.13 -24.89
CA ASP A 130 -11.97 -26.58 -24.87
C ASP A 130 -10.47 -26.86 -24.72
N TRP A 131 -10.13 -27.90 -23.93
CA TRP A 131 -8.74 -28.22 -23.63
C TRP A 131 -7.95 -28.68 -24.85
N ASP A 132 -8.58 -29.51 -25.71
CA ASP A 132 -7.91 -30.03 -26.91
C ASP A 132 -7.64 -28.90 -27.92
N TYR A 133 -8.48 -27.87 -27.93
CA TYR A 133 -8.24 -26.66 -28.72
C TYR A 133 -7.12 -25.80 -28.15
N ILE A 134 -7.10 -25.52 -26.86
CA ILE A 134 -6.16 -24.56 -26.27
C ILE A 134 -4.77 -25.16 -25.96
N ARG A 135 -4.70 -26.47 -25.68
CA ARG A 135 -3.46 -27.18 -25.27
C ARG A 135 -2.26 -26.93 -26.18
N PRO A 136 -2.36 -26.94 -27.51
CA PRO A 136 -1.21 -26.67 -28.39
C PRO A 136 -0.57 -25.29 -28.17
N PHE A 137 -1.34 -24.32 -27.65
CA PHE A 137 -0.92 -22.94 -27.42
C PHE A 137 -0.40 -22.69 -25.99
N MET A 138 -0.44 -23.70 -25.12
CA MET A 138 -0.04 -23.60 -23.72
C MET A 138 1.47 -23.83 -23.47
N GLY A 139 2.30 -23.76 -24.53
CA GLY A 139 3.76 -23.87 -24.38
C GLY A 139 4.27 -25.20 -23.82
N GLY A 140 3.51 -26.30 -24.03
CA GLY A 140 3.87 -27.64 -23.52
C GLY A 140 3.50 -27.88 -22.04
N CYS A 141 2.78 -26.96 -21.41
CA CYS A 141 2.30 -27.14 -20.04
C CYS A 141 1.28 -28.30 -20.00
N PRO A 142 1.41 -29.26 -19.06
CA PRO A 142 0.51 -30.41 -18.97
C PRO A 142 -0.87 -30.09 -18.37
N ALA A 143 -1.02 -28.87 -17.80
CA ALA A 143 -2.23 -28.44 -17.13
C ALA A 143 -2.66 -27.04 -17.60
N ARG A 144 -3.92 -26.69 -17.34
CA ARG A 144 -4.41 -25.33 -17.57
C ARG A 144 -3.69 -24.33 -16.65
N THR A 145 -3.20 -23.24 -17.23
CA THR A 145 -2.61 -22.10 -16.52
C THR A 145 -3.17 -20.82 -17.10
N HIS A 146 -3.24 -19.77 -16.30
CA HIS A 146 -3.70 -18.47 -16.78
C HIS A 146 -2.81 -17.93 -17.90
N THR A 147 -3.43 -17.54 -19.00
CA THR A 147 -2.76 -16.92 -20.15
C THR A 147 -2.73 -15.40 -20.07
N GLY A 148 -3.58 -14.79 -19.24
CA GLY A 148 -3.82 -13.35 -19.22
C GLY A 148 -4.72 -12.86 -20.37
N ILE A 149 -5.11 -13.75 -21.31
CA ILE A 149 -5.99 -13.37 -22.42
C ILE A 149 -7.45 -13.52 -21.99
N LYS A 150 -8.16 -12.41 -22.01
CA LYS A 150 -9.53 -12.28 -21.51
C LYS A 150 -10.38 -11.50 -22.50
N TYR A 151 -11.58 -11.99 -22.79
CA TYR A 151 -12.48 -11.31 -23.73
C TYR A 151 -13.92 -11.17 -23.24
N TYR A 152 -14.16 -11.51 -21.97
CA TYR A 152 -15.45 -11.25 -21.35
C TYR A 152 -15.44 -9.94 -20.53
N ARG A 153 -16.58 -9.32 -20.41
CA ARG A 153 -16.86 -8.26 -19.43
C ARG A 153 -17.46 -8.84 -18.16
N VAL A 154 -17.45 -8.09 -17.08
CA VAL A 154 -18.00 -8.48 -15.77
C VAL A 154 -19.45 -8.95 -15.89
N THR A 155 -20.29 -8.24 -16.65
CA THR A 155 -21.70 -8.61 -16.96
C THR A 155 -22.61 -8.72 -15.72
N GLY A 156 -22.04 -8.82 -14.51
CA GLY A 156 -22.75 -9.06 -13.26
C GLY A 156 -22.54 -10.48 -12.71
N ARG A 157 -23.35 -10.85 -11.72
CA ARG A 157 -23.30 -12.16 -11.05
C ARG A 157 -23.97 -13.25 -11.89
N THR A 158 -23.31 -13.67 -12.95
CA THR A 158 -23.78 -14.69 -13.88
C THR A 158 -22.61 -15.47 -14.47
N GLU A 159 -22.83 -16.75 -14.77
CA GLU A 159 -21.88 -17.57 -15.52
C GLU A 159 -21.93 -17.29 -17.04
N HIS A 160 -23.03 -16.71 -17.52
CA HIS A 160 -23.19 -16.35 -18.92
C HIS A 160 -22.60 -14.96 -19.19
N LYS A 161 -21.26 -14.88 -19.21
CA LYS A 161 -20.54 -13.65 -19.47
C LYS A 161 -20.71 -13.19 -20.91
N GLN A 162 -20.79 -11.89 -21.12
CA GLN A 162 -20.89 -11.25 -22.44
C GLN A 162 -19.52 -10.77 -22.93
N PRO A 163 -19.32 -10.64 -24.24
CA PRO A 163 -18.08 -10.13 -24.79
C PRO A 163 -17.73 -8.74 -24.25
N TYR A 164 -16.45 -8.51 -24.04
CA TYR A 164 -15.92 -7.23 -23.62
C TYR A 164 -15.93 -6.23 -24.80
N VAL A 165 -16.39 -5.02 -24.54
CA VAL A 165 -16.40 -3.91 -25.50
C VAL A 165 -15.56 -2.77 -24.94
N ARG A 166 -14.36 -2.58 -25.47
CA ARG A 166 -13.38 -1.58 -25.00
C ARG A 166 -13.94 -0.16 -24.92
N GLU A 167 -14.72 0.25 -25.92
CA GLU A 167 -15.31 1.58 -25.96
C GLU A 167 -16.27 1.83 -24.79
N TRP A 168 -17.09 0.85 -24.43
CA TRP A 168 -18.00 0.96 -23.30
C TRP A 168 -17.23 1.09 -21.99
N ALA A 169 -16.20 0.29 -21.81
CA ALA A 169 -15.37 0.31 -20.62
C ALA A 169 -14.63 1.64 -20.43
N VAL A 170 -14.07 2.19 -21.51
CA VAL A 170 -13.39 3.51 -21.46
C VAL A 170 -14.38 4.64 -21.15
N ASN A 171 -15.55 4.64 -21.77
CA ASN A 171 -16.61 5.60 -21.49
C ASN A 171 -17.08 5.50 -20.02
N LYS A 172 -17.17 4.27 -19.50
CA LYS A 172 -17.50 4.02 -18.10
C LYS A 172 -16.40 4.55 -17.16
N ALA A 173 -15.12 4.31 -17.49
CA ALA A 173 -14.00 4.84 -16.71
C ALA A 173 -14.02 6.38 -16.66
N ALA A 174 -14.33 7.04 -17.76
CA ALA A 174 -14.50 8.50 -17.79
C ALA A 174 -15.66 8.99 -16.91
N ALA A 175 -16.80 8.28 -16.94
CA ALA A 175 -17.95 8.58 -16.09
C ALA A 175 -17.64 8.39 -14.59
N HIS A 176 -16.98 7.27 -14.24
CA HIS A 176 -16.56 7.00 -12.87
C HIS A 176 -15.51 7.99 -12.36
N ALA A 177 -14.57 8.42 -13.21
CA ALA A 177 -13.64 9.49 -12.88
C ALA A 177 -14.36 10.81 -12.58
N GLY A 178 -15.39 11.15 -13.36
CA GLY A 178 -16.24 12.30 -13.09
C GLY A 178 -16.96 12.22 -11.73
N ASN A 179 -17.52 11.05 -11.44
CA ASN A 179 -18.17 10.80 -10.14
C ASN A 179 -17.16 10.87 -8.98
N PHE A 180 -15.98 10.28 -9.13
CA PHE A 180 -14.92 10.33 -8.11
C PHE A 180 -14.49 11.77 -7.81
N VAL A 181 -14.21 12.58 -8.83
CA VAL A 181 -13.82 13.99 -8.69
C VAL A 181 -14.93 14.79 -8.02
N PHE A 182 -16.18 14.64 -8.49
CA PHE A 182 -17.33 15.32 -7.89
C PHE A 182 -17.48 15.00 -6.39
N ASN A 183 -17.32 13.71 -6.00
CA ASN A 183 -17.40 13.33 -4.59
C ASN A 183 -16.25 13.96 -3.78
N ARG A 184 -15.05 14.05 -4.33
CA ARG A 184 -13.91 14.71 -3.66
C ARG A 184 -14.10 16.22 -3.55
N GLU A 185 -14.68 16.87 -4.54
CA GLU A 185 -15.03 18.28 -4.44
C GLU A 185 -16.01 18.52 -3.29
N ARG A 186 -17.10 17.77 -3.24
CA ARG A 186 -18.12 17.90 -2.16
C ARG A 186 -17.52 17.60 -0.78
N GLN A 187 -16.68 16.57 -0.68
CA GLN A 187 -15.99 16.22 0.56
C GLN A 187 -15.07 17.36 1.03
N ILE A 188 -14.23 17.89 0.15
CA ILE A 188 -13.29 18.97 0.49
C ILE A 188 -14.03 20.27 0.83
N GLU A 189 -15.10 20.64 0.11
CA GLU A 189 -15.91 21.80 0.44
C GLU A 189 -16.53 21.69 1.84
N HIS A 190 -17.10 20.52 2.15
CA HIS A 190 -17.64 20.27 3.49
C HIS A 190 -16.54 20.36 4.55
N LEU A 191 -15.43 19.68 4.38
CA LEU A 191 -14.31 19.69 5.33
C LEU A 191 -13.74 21.10 5.51
N ALA A 192 -13.59 21.87 4.44
CA ALA A 192 -13.12 23.25 4.49
C ALA A 192 -14.07 24.18 5.25
N SER A 193 -15.37 23.86 5.28
CA SER A 193 -16.35 24.65 6.04
C SER A 193 -16.31 24.40 7.55
N VAL A 194 -15.77 23.25 8.00
CA VAL A 194 -15.77 22.84 9.42
C VAL A 194 -14.38 22.76 10.04
N MET A 195 -13.32 22.85 9.23
CA MET A 195 -11.93 22.81 9.69
C MET A 195 -11.31 24.20 9.66
N ASP A 196 -10.48 24.51 10.66
CA ASP A 196 -9.68 25.74 10.71
C ASP A 196 -8.32 25.60 9.97
N THR A 197 -8.10 24.48 9.31
CA THR A 197 -6.93 24.20 8.47
C THR A 197 -7.38 23.61 7.12
N LYS A 198 -6.54 23.73 6.08
CA LYS A 198 -6.87 23.12 4.78
C LYS A 198 -6.92 21.61 4.92
N PRO A 199 -8.04 20.97 4.57
CA PRO A 199 -8.14 19.52 4.60
C PRO A 199 -7.25 18.85 3.55
N ILE A 200 -6.86 17.60 3.83
CA ILE A 200 -6.25 16.70 2.86
C ILE A 200 -7.00 15.37 2.86
N VAL A 201 -7.31 14.84 1.67
CA VAL A 201 -7.85 13.50 1.49
C VAL A 201 -6.71 12.60 0.98
N VAL A 202 -6.41 11.55 1.72
CA VAL A 202 -5.31 10.63 1.41
C VAL A 202 -5.90 9.32 0.89
N ALA A 203 -5.66 9.03 -0.37
CA ALA A 203 -6.21 7.88 -1.08
C ALA A 203 -5.09 6.97 -1.62
N PRO A 204 -4.49 6.14 -0.77
CA PRO A 204 -3.46 5.19 -1.18
C PRO A 204 -4.08 3.96 -1.85
N TYR A 205 -3.45 3.51 -2.92
CA TYR A 205 -3.85 2.33 -3.67
C TYR A 205 -2.60 1.53 -4.07
N ASP A 206 -2.73 0.21 -4.13
CA ASP A 206 -1.72 -0.63 -4.74
C ASP A 206 -1.65 -0.37 -6.25
N ALA A 207 -0.43 -0.29 -6.77
CA ALA A 207 -0.22 0.04 -8.19
C ALA A 207 -0.77 -1.05 -9.12
N GLU A 208 -0.71 -2.31 -8.71
CA GLU A 208 -1.21 -3.45 -9.47
C GLU A 208 -2.72 -3.48 -9.64
N LEU A 209 -3.48 -2.79 -8.77
CA LEU A 209 -4.91 -2.61 -8.97
C LEU A 209 -5.18 -2.04 -10.35
N PHE A 210 -4.38 -1.04 -10.76
CA PHE A 210 -4.55 -0.31 -12.02
C PHE A 210 -3.84 -1.02 -13.18
N GLY A 211 -4.62 -1.73 -13.99
CA GLY A 211 -4.15 -2.47 -15.16
C GLY A 211 -4.04 -3.98 -14.95
N HIS A 212 -3.95 -4.47 -13.70
CA HIS A 212 -3.97 -5.88 -13.38
C HIS A 212 -5.36 -6.33 -12.89
N TRP A 213 -5.73 -5.97 -11.65
CA TRP A 213 -7.06 -6.32 -11.10
C TRP A 213 -8.19 -5.56 -11.80
N TRP A 214 -7.99 -4.27 -12.04
CA TRP A 214 -8.89 -3.42 -12.79
C TRP A 214 -8.21 -2.96 -14.08
N PHE A 215 -8.52 -3.63 -15.17
CA PHE A 215 -7.84 -3.42 -16.45
C PHE A 215 -7.92 -1.95 -16.95
N GLU A 216 -9.05 -1.30 -16.72
CA GLU A 216 -9.30 0.09 -17.10
C GLU A 216 -8.86 1.10 -16.04
N GLY A 217 -8.23 0.62 -14.97
CA GLY A 217 -7.69 1.46 -13.90
C GLY A 217 -6.76 2.58 -14.38
N PRO A 218 -5.81 2.33 -15.31
CA PRO A 218 -4.96 3.39 -15.85
C PRO A 218 -5.75 4.51 -16.53
N GLU A 219 -6.76 4.18 -17.33
CA GLU A 219 -7.62 5.18 -17.98
C GLU A 219 -8.45 5.96 -16.96
N PHE A 220 -8.97 5.28 -15.95
CA PHE A 220 -9.66 5.96 -14.85
C PHE A 220 -8.74 6.99 -14.17
N LEU A 221 -7.50 6.62 -13.84
CA LEU A 221 -6.52 7.54 -13.23
C LEU A 221 -6.18 8.71 -14.16
N GLU A 222 -5.99 8.45 -15.45
CA GLU A 222 -5.75 9.50 -16.44
C GLU A 222 -6.92 10.50 -16.45
N PHE A 223 -8.17 10.01 -16.51
CA PHE A 223 -9.35 10.86 -16.49
C PHE A 223 -9.49 11.63 -15.17
N VAL A 224 -9.21 11.01 -14.01
CA VAL A 224 -9.22 11.70 -12.71
C VAL A 224 -8.22 12.85 -12.70
N ILE A 225 -6.96 12.58 -13.11
CA ILE A 225 -5.91 13.60 -13.14
C ILE A 225 -6.28 14.75 -14.08
N ARG A 226 -6.75 14.44 -15.29
CA ARG A 226 -7.17 15.46 -16.28
C ARG A 226 -8.33 16.30 -15.76
N LYS A 227 -9.37 15.67 -15.18
CA LYS A 227 -10.52 16.38 -14.61
C LYS A 227 -10.12 17.29 -13.45
N ILE A 228 -9.24 16.81 -12.56
CA ILE A 228 -8.73 17.66 -11.47
C ILE A 228 -7.95 18.85 -12.02
N ALA A 229 -7.16 18.65 -13.08
CA ALA A 229 -6.31 19.69 -13.63
C ALA A 229 -7.05 20.75 -14.48
N TYR A 230 -8.15 20.36 -15.16
CA TYR A 230 -8.75 21.20 -16.18
C TYR A 230 -10.24 21.50 -16.01
N ASP A 231 -11.00 20.63 -15.32
CA ASP A 231 -12.47 20.72 -15.30
C ASP A 231 -13.03 21.39 -14.03
N GLN A 232 -12.19 21.64 -13.02
CA GLN A 232 -12.60 22.18 -11.73
C GLN A 232 -11.50 23.05 -11.09
N ASN A 233 -11.80 23.72 -9.96
CA ASN A 233 -10.86 24.57 -9.23
C ASN A 233 -10.99 24.46 -7.69
N VAL A 234 -11.72 23.47 -7.20
CA VAL A 234 -11.98 23.24 -5.76
C VAL A 234 -10.85 22.47 -5.12
N ILE A 235 -10.38 21.42 -5.81
CA ILE A 235 -9.34 20.50 -5.32
C ILE A 235 -8.07 20.56 -6.19
N LYS A 236 -6.94 20.29 -5.59
CA LYS A 236 -5.66 20.11 -6.29
C LYS A 236 -4.98 18.82 -5.82
N LEU A 237 -4.24 18.18 -6.71
CA LEU A 237 -3.33 17.12 -6.33
C LEU A 237 -2.10 17.72 -5.63
N ILE A 238 -1.70 17.09 -4.52
CA ILE A 238 -0.53 17.52 -3.75
C ILE A 238 0.17 16.28 -3.18
N THR A 239 1.49 16.31 -3.07
CA THR A 239 2.21 15.28 -2.33
C THR A 239 2.10 15.53 -0.81
N ALA A 240 2.15 14.47 -0.02
CA ALA A 240 2.17 14.59 1.45
C ALA A 240 3.35 15.47 1.94
N GLY A 241 4.50 15.38 1.25
CA GLY A 241 5.66 16.20 1.55
C GLY A 241 5.42 17.69 1.31
N ASP A 242 4.82 18.05 0.19
CA ASP A 242 4.53 19.45 -0.14
C ASP A 242 3.42 20.02 0.74
N TYR A 243 2.44 19.18 1.10
CA TYR A 243 1.43 19.58 2.09
C TYR A 243 2.06 19.95 3.45
N LEU A 244 3.03 19.16 3.93
CA LEU A 244 3.77 19.48 5.16
C LEU A 244 4.63 20.74 5.04
N ASP A 245 5.18 21.03 3.87
CA ASP A 245 5.95 22.25 3.62
C ASP A 245 5.04 23.50 3.62
N GLU A 246 3.80 23.36 3.11
CA GLU A 246 2.77 24.41 3.20
C GLU A 246 2.16 24.52 4.60
N ARG A 247 2.16 23.45 5.40
CA ARG A 247 1.46 23.31 6.69
C ARG A 247 2.36 22.71 7.76
N THR A 248 3.08 23.56 8.44
CA THR A 248 4.06 23.16 9.46
C THR A 248 3.45 22.85 10.84
N ARG A 249 2.17 23.22 11.05
CA ARG A 249 1.49 23.02 12.34
C ARG A 249 0.43 21.95 12.21
N ALA A 250 0.54 20.94 13.07
CA ALA A 250 -0.46 19.91 13.26
C ALA A 250 -0.51 19.47 14.73
N GLN A 251 -1.56 18.79 15.12
CA GLN A 251 -1.68 18.24 16.48
C GLN A 251 -0.61 17.18 16.71
N VAL A 252 -0.04 17.15 17.93
CA VAL A 252 0.84 16.06 18.37
C VAL A 252 -0.02 14.95 18.97
N SER A 253 0.16 13.72 18.48
CA SER A 253 -0.57 12.55 18.93
C SER A 253 0.20 11.28 18.62
N VAL A 254 -0.03 10.21 19.36
CA VAL A 254 0.54 8.89 19.09
C VAL A 254 -0.50 8.06 18.35
N PRO A 255 -0.26 7.67 17.09
CA PRO A 255 -1.16 6.77 16.38
C PRO A 255 -1.36 5.47 17.15
N SER A 256 -2.53 4.86 17.02
CA SER A 256 -2.75 3.53 17.60
C SER A 256 -2.14 2.45 16.71
N MET A 257 -1.83 1.28 17.30
CA MET A 257 -1.47 0.10 16.53
C MET A 257 -2.54 -0.18 15.48
N SER A 258 -2.12 -0.43 14.25
CA SER A 258 -3.04 -0.64 13.12
C SER A 258 -2.34 -1.31 11.95
N SER A 259 -3.12 -1.95 11.09
CA SER A 259 -2.73 -2.36 9.75
C SER A 259 -3.93 -2.17 8.82
N TRP A 260 -3.73 -2.16 7.51
CA TRP A 260 -4.87 -2.32 6.62
C TRP A 260 -5.25 -3.81 6.48
N GLY A 261 -6.20 -4.18 5.62
CA GLY A 261 -6.66 -5.56 5.47
C GLY A 261 -7.74 -5.96 6.47
N TYR A 262 -8.01 -7.26 6.52
CA TYR A 262 -9.10 -7.81 7.32
C TYR A 262 -8.91 -7.49 8.82
N MET A 263 -9.96 -7.02 9.46
CA MET A 263 -10.04 -6.60 10.87
C MET A 263 -9.15 -5.43 11.28
N GLY A 264 -8.06 -5.09 10.55
CA GLY A 264 -7.24 -3.91 10.78
C GLY A 264 -6.15 -4.00 11.85
N TYR A 265 -5.94 -5.17 12.44
CA TYR A 265 -5.00 -5.38 13.54
C TYR A 265 -4.11 -6.61 13.33
N SER A 266 -3.57 -6.76 12.14
CA SER A 266 -2.62 -7.82 11.74
C SER A 266 -3.23 -9.20 11.44
N GLU A 267 -4.54 -9.39 11.44
CA GLU A 267 -5.18 -10.70 11.31
C GLU A 267 -4.83 -11.43 10.00
N VAL A 268 -4.52 -10.69 8.94
CA VAL A 268 -4.06 -11.29 7.68
C VAL A 268 -2.70 -11.96 7.86
N TRP A 269 -1.80 -11.32 8.61
CA TRP A 269 -0.41 -11.75 8.80
C TRP A 269 -0.21 -12.63 10.03
N LEU A 270 -1.14 -12.62 10.99
CA LEU A 270 -1.07 -13.39 12.22
C LEU A 270 -2.42 -14.07 12.46
N ALA A 271 -2.61 -15.23 11.87
CA ALA A 271 -3.78 -16.07 11.98
C ALA A 271 -3.38 -17.51 12.28
N ASP A 272 -4.36 -18.39 12.55
CA ASP A 272 -4.12 -19.81 12.87
C ASP A 272 -3.37 -20.55 11.75
N CYS A 273 -3.52 -20.12 10.50
CA CYS A 273 -2.87 -20.76 9.35
C CYS A 273 -1.38 -20.35 9.16
N ASN A 274 -0.96 -19.19 9.68
CA ASN A 274 0.36 -18.62 9.40
C ASN A 274 1.19 -18.22 10.63
N HIS A 275 0.64 -18.25 11.85
CA HIS A 275 1.35 -17.85 13.07
C HIS A 275 2.63 -18.65 13.32
N TRP A 276 2.73 -19.86 12.80
CA TRP A 276 3.91 -20.74 12.94
C TRP A 276 5.17 -20.15 12.31
N ILE A 277 5.05 -19.20 11.37
CA ILE A 277 6.16 -18.52 10.70
C ILE A 277 6.99 -17.70 11.70
N TYR A 278 6.32 -16.97 12.59
CA TYR A 278 6.94 -15.92 13.41
C TYR A 278 7.92 -16.41 14.48
N PRO A 279 7.75 -17.52 15.17
CA PRO A 279 8.80 -18.05 16.05
C PRO A 279 10.14 -18.24 15.34
N HIS A 280 10.13 -18.69 14.09
CA HIS A 280 11.32 -18.86 13.26
C HIS A 280 11.93 -17.50 12.89
N LEU A 281 11.13 -16.55 12.43
CA LEU A 281 11.60 -15.19 12.09
C LEU A 281 12.18 -14.47 13.30
N HIS A 282 11.53 -14.58 14.47
CA HIS A 282 12.01 -13.96 15.70
C HIS A 282 13.33 -14.58 16.19
N MET A 283 13.47 -15.91 16.11
CA MET A 283 14.72 -16.60 16.43
C MET A 283 15.84 -16.13 15.49
N MET A 284 15.60 -16.11 14.19
CA MET A 284 16.58 -15.68 13.21
C MET A 284 16.96 -14.20 13.39
N ALA A 285 15.99 -13.33 13.69
CA ALA A 285 16.24 -11.92 13.96
C ALA A 285 17.15 -11.70 15.18
N ARG A 286 16.89 -12.41 16.28
CA ARG A 286 17.75 -12.39 17.48
C ARG A 286 19.16 -12.89 17.16
N ARG A 287 19.26 -14.00 16.41
CA ARG A 287 20.56 -14.57 16.02
C ARG A 287 21.34 -13.63 15.12
N MET A 288 20.68 -12.99 14.15
CA MET A 288 21.33 -12.00 13.28
C MET A 288 21.79 -10.78 14.05
N THR A 289 20.98 -10.30 15.00
CA THR A 289 21.35 -9.19 15.89
C THR A 289 22.58 -9.55 16.74
N GLN A 290 22.64 -10.76 17.28
CA GLN A 290 23.83 -11.24 18.02
C GLN A 290 25.06 -11.28 17.10
N LEU A 291 24.95 -11.86 15.91
CA LEU A 291 26.05 -11.88 14.95
C LEU A 291 26.55 -10.50 14.58
N ALA A 292 25.63 -9.54 14.37
CA ALA A 292 26.00 -8.15 14.09
C ALA A 292 26.77 -7.49 15.24
N ASN A 293 26.42 -7.81 16.50
CA ASN A 293 27.11 -7.32 17.67
C ASN A 293 28.47 -8.00 17.91
N ASP A 294 28.57 -9.30 17.64
CA ASP A 294 29.79 -10.07 17.81
C ASP A 294 30.87 -9.68 16.77
N TYR A 295 30.45 -9.22 15.60
CA TYR A 295 31.35 -8.91 14.46
C TYR A 295 31.32 -7.41 14.09
N VAL A 296 31.41 -6.52 15.07
CA VAL A 296 31.39 -5.05 14.87
C VAL A 296 32.63 -4.53 14.13
N MET A 297 33.80 -5.13 14.36
CA MET A 297 35.06 -4.70 13.75
C MET A 297 35.13 -5.08 12.25
N PRO A 298 35.95 -4.37 11.45
CA PRO A 298 36.18 -4.76 10.06
C PRO A 298 36.56 -6.23 9.94
N GLN A 299 35.77 -6.98 9.17
CA GLN A 299 35.91 -8.40 9.01
C GLN A 299 36.60 -8.76 7.67
N PRO A 300 37.27 -9.92 7.57
CA PRO A 300 37.72 -10.46 6.30
C PRO A 300 36.57 -10.48 5.29
N ASP A 301 36.89 -10.32 3.99
CA ASP A 301 35.87 -10.16 2.94
C ASP A 301 34.86 -11.31 2.91
N LEU A 302 35.30 -12.54 3.08
CA LEU A 302 34.40 -13.71 3.09
C LEU A 302 33.41 -13.66 4.26
N VAL A 303 33.88 -13.33 5.48
CA VAL A 303 33.03 -13.23 6.66
C VAL A 303 32.01 -12.09 6.49
N ARG A 304 32.46 -10.94 6.02
CA ARG A 304 31.58 -9.79 5.72
C ARG A 304 30.52 -10.15 4.70
N ARG A 305 30.88 -10.84 3.62
CA ARG A 305 29.95 -11.31 2.59
C ARG A 305 28.92 -12.30 3.16
N ALA A 306 29.37 -13.24 3.99
CA ALA A 306 28.47 -14.20 4.66
C ALA A 306 27.47 -13.51 5.59
N LEU A 307 27.93 -12.56 6.43
CA LEU A 307 27.05 -11.79 7.31
C LEU A 307 26.03 -10.96 6.52
N ASN A 308 26.47 -10.29 5.46
CA ASN A 308 25.58 -9.52 4.59
C ASN A 308 24.54 -10.42 3.90
N GLN A 309 24.93 -11.62 3.47
CA GLN A 309 23.99 -12.57 2.87
C GLN A 309 22.98 -13.09 3.90
N ALA A 310 23.43 -13.45 5.09
CA ALA A 310 22.54 -13.87 6.18
C ALA A 310 21.49 -12.77 6.52
N ALA A 311 21.94 -11.51 6.55
CA ALA A 311 21.02 -10.39 6.77
C ALA A 311 19.99 -10.23 5.62
N ARG A 312 20.41 -10.41 4.34
CA ARG A 312 19.49 -10.37 3.19
C ARG A 312 18.46 -11.48 3.25
N GLU A 313 18.88 -12.72 3.54
CA GLU A 313 17.96 -13.86 3.65
C GLU A 313 16.92 -13.64 4.76
N LEU A 314 17.37 -13.12 5.91
CA LEU A 314 16.45 -12.76 6.99
C LEU A 314 15.46 -11.68 6.54
N MET A 315 15.94 -10.60 5.93
CA MET A 315 15.06 -9.51 5.47
C MET A 315 14.06 -10.01 4.44
N LEU A 316 14.46 -10.84 3.49
CA LEU A 316 13.57 -11.46 2.50
C LEU A 316 12.54 -12.37 3.16
N ALA A 317 12.95 -13.18 4.15
CA ALA A 317 12.02 -14.03 4.89
C ALA A 317 11.00 -13.25 5.73
N GLN A 318 11.25 -11.96 6.01
CA GLN A 318 10.35 -11.06 6.74
C GLN A 318 9.32 -10.34 5.85
N SER A 319 9.36 -10.53 4.52
CA SER A 319 8.38 -9.93 3.61
C SER A 319 6.95 -10.28 4.00
N SER A 320 6.05 -9.30 3.95
CA SER A 320 4.63 -9.48 4.30
C SER A 320 3.93 -10.51 3.42
N ASP A 321 4.37 -10.63 2.15
CA ASP A 321 3.76 -11.52 1.16
C ASP A 321 3.77 -13.01 1.53
N TRP A 322 4.74 -13.45 2.36
CA TRP A 322 4.81 -14.86 2.75
C TRP A 322 3.65 -15.31 3.66
N ALA A 323 3.09 -14.40 4.40
CA ALA A 323 1.99 -14.69 5.32
C ALA A 323 0.61 -14.30 4.75
N PHE A 324 0.57 -13.51 3.62
CA PHE A 324 -0.64 -13.07 2.88
C PHE A 324 -1.23 -14.18 1.97
#